data_033bebf71b619070430e3398dc3f4e6b
#
_entry.id   033bebf71b619070430e3398dc3f4e6b
#
_cell.length_a   1.000
_cell.length_b   1.000
_cell.length_c   1.000
_cell.angle_alpha   90.00
_cell.angle_beta   90.00
_cell.angle_gamma   90.00
#
_symmetry.space_group_name_H-M   'P 1'
#
loop_
_entity.id
_entity.type
_entity.pdbx_description
1 polymer ?
#
loop_
_entity_poly.entity_id
_entity_poly.type
_entity_poly.pdbx_seq_one_letter_code
_entity_poly.pdbx_strand_id
1 'polypeptide(L)'
;MMDILVVDDEKDICWALEIALGDEGYQITQVTRGEDAIREVRRRPFSLAIVDVKLPGMSGIEVSRTIGQLDPRMKILMISGYHYEEDQPIQEGIRQKVYRGFISKPFELDEVSALVRRVLAENETSPSRTGEG
;
A
#
# COMPACT_ATOMS: atom_id res chain seq x y z
N MET A 1 -2.51 -17.46 -4.44
CA MET A 1 -3.19 -16.44 -3.62
C MET A 1 -2.24 -15.29 -3.38
N MET A 2 -2.70 -14.08 -3.60
CA MET A 2 -1.83 -12.92 -3.40
C MET A 2 -1.83 -12.48 -1.95
N ASP A 3 -0.65 -12.12 -1.46
CA ASP A 3 -0.47 -11.63 -0.10
C ASP A 3 -0.41 -10.11 -0.08
N ILE A 4 -1.19 -9.52 0.81
CA ILE A 4 -1.24 -8.07 0.99
C ILE A 4 -0.84 -7.75 2.43
N LEU A 5 0.06 -6.79 2.57
CA LEU A 5 0.51 -6.30 3.87
C LEU A 5 -0.22 -5.01 4.19
N VAL A 6 -0.85 -4.95 5.36
CA VAL A 6 -1.53 -3.74 5.83
C VAL A 6 -0.75 -3.19 7.02
N VAL A 7 -0.31 -1.95 6.91
CA VAL A 7 0.49 -1.27 7.93
C VAL A 7 -0.28 -0.06 8.41
N ASP A 8 -0.92 -0.16 9.56
CA ASP A 8 -1.75 0.91 10.11
C ASP A 8 -1.87 0.67 11.62
N ASP A 9 -1.66 1.71 12.41
CA ASP A 9 -1.73 1.56 13.86
C ASP A 9 -3.17 1.58 14.39
N GLU A 10 -4.14 1.87 13.54
CA GLU A 10 -5.55 1.81 13.91
C GLU A 10 -6.09 0.42 13.61
N LYS A 11 -6.36 -0.34 14.65
CA LYS A 11 -6.79 -1.73 14.47
C LYS A 11 -8.12 -1.85 13.74
N ASP A 12 -8.99 -0.86 13.93
CA ASP A 12 -10.28 -0.86 13.24
C ASP A 12 -10.09 -0.78 11.73
N ILE A 13 -9.11 0.00 11.28
CA ILE A 13 -8.80 0.12 9.86
C ILE A 13 -8.24 -1.19 9.33
N CYS A 14 -7.31 -1.80 10.07
CA CYS A 14 -6.76 -3.09 9.69
C CYS A 14 -7.86 -4.14 9.55
N TRP A 15 -8.77 -4.16 10.51
CA TRP A 15 -9.88 -5.12 10.51
C TRP A 15 -10.80 -4.90 9.31
N ALA A 16 -11.14 -3.64 9.04
CA ALA A 16 -12.01 -3.33 7.91
C ALA A 16 -11.38 -3.74 6.59
N LEU A 17 -10.08 -3.46 6.43
CA LEU A 17 -9.37 -3.82 5.21
C LEU A 17 -9.26 -5.34 5.08
N GLU A 18 -9.04 -6.02 6.18
CA GLU A 18 -8.96 -7.48 6.12
C GLU A 18 -10.27 -8.09 5.68
N ILE A 19 -11.40 -7.57 6.17
CA ILE A 19 -12.70 -8.08 5.75
C ILE A 19 -12.92 -7.81 4.26
N ALA A 20 -12.71 -6.57 3.83
CA ALA A 20 -12.98 -6.20 2.45
C ALA A 20 -12.10 -6.97 1.47
N LEU A 21 -10.81 -7.07 1.77
CA LEU A 21 -9.86 -7.68 0.84
C LEU A 21 -9.85 -9.20 0.98
N GLY A 22 -10.09 -9.70 2.18
CA GLY A 22 -10.21 -11.14 2.38
C GLY A 22 -11.35 -11.73 1.58
N ASP A 23 -12.46 -10.99 1.47
CA ASP A 23 -13.60 -11.43 0.66
C ASP A 23 -13.25 -11.55 -0.82
N GLU A 24 -12.23 -10.79 -1.27
CA GLU A 24 -11.77 -10.85 -2.65
C GLU A 24 -10.77 -11.98 -2.88
N GLY A 25 -10.42 -12.73 -1.84
CA GLY A 25 -9.52 -13.86 -1.95
C GLY A 25 -8.07 -13.57 -1.63
N TYR A 26 -7.74 -12.36 -1.20
CA TYR A 26 -6.37 -12.03 -0.82
C TYR A 26 -6.07 -12.51 0.59
N GLN A 27 -4.81 -12.83 0.83
CA GLN A 27 -4.34 -13.17 2.17
C GLN A 27 -3.75 -11.92 2.81
N ILE A 28 -4.27 -11.55 3.97
CA ILE A 28 -3.93 -10.28 4.60
C ILE A 28 -3.04 -10.51 5.80
N THR A 29 -1.94 -9.76 5.87
CA THR A 29 -1.07 -9.70 7.05
C THR A 29 -1.15 -8.29 7.59
N GLN A 30 -1.48 -8.16 8.87
CA GLN A 30 -1.63 -6.86 9.51
C GLN A 30 -0.46 -6.62 10.44
N VAL A 31 0.14 -5.42 10.34
CA VAL A 31 1.12 -4.95 11.33
C VAL A 31 0.75 -3.52 11.69
N THR A 32 1.15 -3.09 12.88
CA THR A 32 0.80 -1.76 13.37
C THR A 32 2.00 -0.83 13.49
N ARG A 33 3.19 -1.31 13.17
CA ARG A 33 4.42 -0.53 13.28
C ARG A 33 5.25 -0.71 12.03
N GLY A 34 5.98 0.34 11.66
CA GLY A 34 6.82 0.29 10.48
C GLY A 34 7.92 -0.75 10.56
N GLU A 35 8.51 -0.92 11.74
CA GLU A 35 9.57 -1.91 11.93
C GLU A 35 9.07 -3.32 11.65
N ASP A 36 7.83 -3.59 12.05
CA ASP A 36 7.24 -4.91 11.81
C ASP A 36 6.96 -5.11 10.33
N ALA A 37 6.58 -4.06 9.62
CA ALA A 37 6.36 -4.12 8.18
C ALA A 37 7.67 -4.50 7.47
N ILE A 38 8.75 -3.85 7.85
CA ILE A 38 10.06 -4.12 7.25
C ILE A 38 10.47 -5.56 7.51
N ARG A 39 10.25 -6.04 8.75
CA ARG A 39 10.57 -7.41 9.10
C ARG A 39 9.79 -8.40 8.25
N GLU A 40 8.50 -8.15 8.05
CA GLU A 40 7.67 -9.05 7.26
C GLU A 40 8.12 -9.09 5.80
N VAL A 41 8.46 -7.93 5.23
CA VAL A 41 8.89 -7.86 3.83
C VAL A 41 10.23 -8.60 3.64
N ARG A 42 11.08 -8.60 4.66
CA ARG A 42 12.33 -9.34 4.59
C ARG A 42 12.11 -10.84 4.65
N ARG A 43 11.04 -11.27 5.30
CA ARG A 43 10.77 -12.70 5.50
C ARG A 43 10.11 -13.34 4.29
N ARG A 44 9.27 -12.62 3.58
CA ARG A 44 8.53 -13.19 2.47
C ARG A 44 8.01 -12.10 1.56
N PRO A 45 7.70 -12.45 0.31
CA PRO A 45 7.19 -11.46 -0.64
C PRO A 45 5.73 -11.14 -0.39
N PHE A 46 5.35 -9.91 -0.74
CA PHE A 46 3.96 -9.46 -0.77
C PHE A 46 3.71 -8.88 -2.15
N SER A 47 2.48 -9.01 -2.63
CA SER A 47 2.11 -8.40 -3.90
C SER A 47 1.87 -6.91 -3.76
N LEU A 48 1.38 -6.50 -2.59
CA LEU A 48 0.97 -5.13 -2.38
C LEU A 48 1.05 -4.80 -0.89
N ALA A 49 1.38 -3.55 -0.56
CA ALA A 49 1.32 -3.05 0.80
C ALA A 49 0.44 -1.82 0.84
N ILE A 50 -0.41 -1.72 1.85
CA ILE A 50 -1.19 -0.52 2.14
C ILE A 50 -0.59 0.07 3.41
N VAL A 51 -0.02 1.27 3.32
CA VAL A 51 0.77 1.85 4.39
C VAL A 51 0.19 3.19 4.82
N ASP A 52 -0.14 3.31 6.11
CA ASP A 52 -0.59 4.57 6.67
C ASP A 52 0.57 5.56 6.65
N VAL A 53 0.29 6.78 6.19
CA VAL A 53 1.31 7.84 6.15
C VAL A 53 1.82 8.15 7.55
N LYS A 54 0.91 8.14 8.53
CA LYS A 54 1.26 8.54 9.89
C LYS A 54 1.26 7.34 10.83
N LEU A 55 2.45 6.87 11.15
CA LEU A 55 2.63 5.72 12.05
C LEU A 55 3.45 6.15 13.25
N PRO A 56 3.31 5.44 14.39
CA PRO A 56 4.17 5.74 15.52
C PRO A 56 5.62 5.36 15.20
N GLY A 57 6.55 6.20 15.62
CA GLY A 57 7.97 5.97 15.40
C GLY A 57 8.38 6.36 13.99
N MET A 58 8.41 5.40 13.08
CA MET A 58 8.76 5.62 11.69
C MET A 58 7.56 6.14 10.91
N SER A 59 7.75 7.13 10.07
CA SER A 59 6.64 7.61 9.23
C SER A 59 6.35 6.58 8.14
N GLY A 60 5.11 6.59 7.66
CA GLY A 60 4.73 5.69 6.57
C GLY A 60 5.50 5.95 5.29
N ILE A 61 5.92 7.21 5.07
CA ILE A 61 6.73 7.54 3.90
C ILE A 61 8.08 6.84 3.99
N GLU A 62 8.71 6.86 5.17
CA GLU A 62 9.97 6.15 5.36
C GLU A 62 9.81 4.65 5.22
N VAL A 63 8.73 4.11 5.79
CA VAL A 63 8.45 2.68 5.68
C VAL A 63 8.30 2.29 4.21
N SER A 64 7.52 3.06 3.47
CA SER A 64 7.27 2.79 2.06
C SER A 64 8.54 2.82 1.25
N ARG A 65 9.40 3.80 1.51
CA ARG A 65 10.67 3.90 0.81
C ARG A 65 11.53 2.66 1.09
N THR A 66 11.60 2.27 2.36
CA THR A 66 12.43 1.14 2.77
C THR A 66 11.92 -0.18 2.17
N ILE A 67 10.63 -0.44 2.28
CA ILE A 67 10.10 -1.71 1.75
C ILE A 67 10.14 -1.72 0.21
N GLY A 68 10.00 -0.56 -0.41
CA GLY A 68 10.14 -0.45 -1.86
C GLY A 68 11.55 -0.76 -2.33
N GLN A 69 12.56 -0.42 -1.52
CA GLN A 69 13.94 -0.76 -1.84
C GLN A 69 14.22 -2.24 -1.61
N LEU A 70 13.59 -2.82 -0.59
CA LEU A 70 13.74 -4.25 -0.32
C LEU A 70 13.09 -5.11 -1.38
N ASP A 71 11.96 -4.67 -1.89
CA ASP A 71 11.24 -5.40 -2.92
C ASP A 71 10.65 -4.42 -3.93
N PRO A 72 11.41 -4.08 -4.98
CA PRO A 72 10.93 -3.10 -5.97
C PRO A 72 9.70 -3.55 -6.75
N ARG A 73 9.37 -4.83 -6.71
CA ARG A 73 8.20 -5.32 -7.43
C ARG A 73 6.92 -5.21 -6.63
N MET A 74 7.01 -4.98 -5.32
CA MET A 74 5.84 -4.83 -4.49
C MET A 74 5.18 -3.48 -4.77
N LYS A 75 3.88 -3.49 -4.95
CA LYS A 75 3.13 -2.26 -5.20
C LYS A 75 2.71 -1.67 -3.87
N ILE A 76 2.73 -0.34 -3.77
CA ILE A 76 2.46 0.35 -2.51
C ILE A 76 1.33 1.34 -2.71
N LEU A 77 0.34 1.26 -1.81
CA LEU A 77 -0.73 2.25 -1.69
C LEU A 77 -0.57 2.95 -0.36
N MET A 78 -0.69 4.27 -0.36
CA MET A 78 -0.65 5.05 0.88
C MET A 78 -2.07 5.29 1.35
N ILE A 79 -2.26 5.36 2.67
CA ILE A 79 -3.58 5.62 3.26
C ILE A 79 -3.41 6.61 4.42
N SER A 80 -4.34 7.54 4.57
CA SER A 80 -4.28 8.50 5.67
C SER A 80 -5.62 9.19 5.89
N GLY A 81 -5.84 9.63 7.13
CA GLY A 81 -6.98 10.48 7.48
C GLY A 81 -6.73 11.96 7.27
N TYR A 82 -5.53 12.32 6.81
CA TYR A 82 -5.20 13.71 6.52
C TYR A 82 -5.26 13.95 5.03
N HIS A 83 -5.25 15.21 4.62
CA HIS A 83 -5.34 15.57 3.20
C HIS A 83 -3.97 15.54 2.56
N TYR A 84 -3.33 14.38 2.62
CA TYR A 84 -1.99 14.20 2.07
C TYR A 84 -1.99 14.07 0.55
N GLU A 85 -3.17 13.93 -0.06
CA GLU A 85 -3.22 13.83 -1.51
C GLU A 85 -2.68 15.08 -2.19
N GLU A 86 -2.63 16.21 -1.45
CA GLU A 86 -2.03 17.44 -1.99
C GLU A 86 -0.62 17.67 -1.48
N ASP A 87 -0.10 16.75 -0.69
CA ASP A 87 1.24 16.86 -0.13
C ASP A 87 2.27 16.58 -1.22
N GLN A 88 3.28 17.44 -1.34
CA GLN A 88 4.24 17.31 -2.42
C GLN A 88 5.03 16.00 -2.40
N PRO A 89 5.55 15.55 -1.25
CA PRO A 89 6.23 14.25 -1.22
C PRO A 89 5.33 13.10 -1.66
N ILE A 90 4.05 13.12 -1.29
CA ILE A 90 3.12 12.08 -1.71
C ILE A 90 2.86 12.16 -3.21
N GLN A 91 2.62 13.36 -3.73
CA GLN A 91 2.39 13.56 -5.16
C GLN A 91 3.61 13.15 -5.98
N GLU A 92 4.78 13.50 -5.50
CA GLU A 92 6.02 13.13 -6.19
C GLU A 92 6.21 11.62 -6.20
N GLY A 93 5.91 10.96 -5.07
CA GLY A 93 5.99 9.51 -5.00
C GLY A 93 5.05 8.82 -5.97
N ILE A 94 3.85 9.35 -6.12
CA ILE A 94 2.88 8.80 -7.08
C ILE A 94 3.39 9.00 -8.50
N ARG A 95 3.88 10.20 -8.81
CA ARG A 95 4.39 10.53 -10.14
C ARG A 95 5.55 9.62 -10.53
N GLN A 96 6.42 9.33 -9.58
CA GLN A 96 7.58 8.47 -9.82
C GLN A 96 7.28 6.99 -9.66
N LYS A 97 6.01 6.67 -9.40
CA LYS A 97 5.53 5.29 -9.22
C LYS A 97 6.14 4.58 -8.03
N VAL A 98 6.56 5.36 -7.02
CA VAL A 98 6.89 4.80 -5.70
C VAL A 98 5.61 4.30 -5.06
N TYR A 99 4.55 5.11 -5.16
CA TYR A 99 3.21 4.71 -4.73
C TYR A 99 2.32 4.59 -5.95
N ARG A 100 1.41 3.62 -5.91
CA ARG A 100 0.47 3.42 -7.02
C ARG A 100 -0.86 4.09 -6.80
N GLY A 101 -1.07 4.69 -5.63
CA GLY A 101 -2.27 5.42 -5.34
C GLY A 101 -2.36 5.82 -3.89
N PHE A 102 -3.45 6.49 -3.55
CA PHE A 102 -3.68 7.04 -2.22
C PHE A 102 -5.12 6.77 -1.81
N ILE A 103 -5.31 6.35 -0.56
CA ILE A 103 -6.63 6.09 0.02
C ILE A 103 -6.84 7.10 1.13
N SER A 104 -7.92 7.87 1.06
CA SER A 104 -8.27 8.83 2.10
C SER A 104 -9.23 8.18 3.09
N LYS A 105 -8.99 8.41 4.38
CA LYS A 105 -9.90 8.00 5.44
C LYS A 105 -10.88 9.14 5.71
N PRO A 106 -12.16 8.87 5.90
CA PRO A 106 -12.80 7.57 5.80
C PRO A 106 -12.98 7.15 4.34
N PHE A 107 -13.04 5.85 4.12
CA PHE A 107 -13.14 5.31 2.76
C PHE A 107 -14.29 4.33 2.69
N GLU A 108 -14.75 4.09 1.46
CA GLU A 108 -15.72 3.04 1.21
C GLU A 108 -14.96 1.76 0.89
N LEU A 109 -15.40 0.65 1.46
CA LEU A 109 -14.70 -0.62 1.25
C LEU A 109 -14.66 -1.02 -0.23
N ASP A 110 -15.76 -0.75 -0.95
CA ASP A 110 -15.81 -1.05 -2.38
C ASP A 110 -14.78 -0.26 -3.17
N GLU A 111 -14.53 0.98 -2.79
CA GLU A 111 -13.54 1.81 -3.45
C GLU A 111 -12.14 1.25 -3.25
N VAL A 112 -11.85 0.81 -2.03
CA VAL A 112 -10.54 0.24 -1.73
C VAL A 112 -10.35 -1.06 -2.50
N SER A 113 -11.38 -1.92 -2.50
CA SER A 113 -11.30 -3.19 -3.22
C SER A 113 -11.07 -2.96 -4.72
N ALA A 114 -11.77 -1.98 -5.29
CA ALA A 114 -11.62 -1.67 -6.70
C ALA A 114 -10.22 -1.15 -7.01
N LEU A 115 -9.70 -0.27 -6.15
CA LEU A 115 -8.35 0.28 -6.33
C LEU A 115 -7.29 -0.82 -6.24
N VAL A 116 -7.41 -1.69 -5.23
CA VAL A 116 -6.46 -2.79 -5.06
C VAL A 116 -6.49 -3.71 -6.28
N ARG A 117 -7.68 -4.06 -6.74
CA ARG A 117 -7.83 -4.91 -7.92
C ARG A 117 -7.16 -4.28 -9.14
N ARG A 118 -7.39 -2.98 -9.34
CA ARG A 118 -6.81 -2.28 -10.47
C ARG A 118 -5.28 -2.23 -10.38
N VAL A 119 -4.77 -1.92 -9.21
CA VAL A 119 -3.32 -1.80 -9.02
C VAL A 119 -2.64 -3.15 -9.20
N LEU A 120 -3.25 -4.22 -8.66
CA LEU A 120 -2.66 -5.54 -8.80
C LEU A 120 -2.70 -6.04 -10.24
N ALA A 121 -3.62 -5.54 -11.05
CA ALA A 121 -3.69 -5.91 -12.45
C ALA A 121 -2.68 -5.16 -13.31
N GLU A 122 -2.06 -4.09 -12.81
CA GLU A 122 -1.09 -3.32 -13.56
C GLU A 122 0.18 -4.13 -13.77
N ASN A 123 0.72 -4.05 -14.98
CA ASN A 123 1.96 -4.73 -15.30
C ASN A 123 3.12 -3.88 -14.80
N GLU A 124 4.01 -4.50 -14.01
CA GLU A 124 5.18 -3.78 -13.48
C GLU A 124 6.12 -3.30 -14.54
N THR A 125 6.18 -4.00 -15.64
CA THR A 125 7.11 -3.67 -16.71
C THR A 125 6.53 -2.67 -17.68
N SER A 126 5.30 -2.31 -17.50
CA SER A 126 4.67 -1.42 -18.43
C SER A 126 5.34 -0.07 -18.40
N PRO A 127 5.71 0.34 -19.16
CA PRO A 127 6.06 1.69 -19.34
C PRO A 127 5.67 2.05 -20.67
N SER A 128 5.48 1.33 -20.39
CA SER A 128 5.33 1.53 -21.16
C SER A 128 4.81 1.44 -21.97
N ARG A 129 4.48 0.98 -21.92
CA ARG A 129 4.07 0.72 -22.51
C ARG A 129 3.94 1.22 -23.25
N THR A 130 4.08 1.36 -23.39
CA THR A 130 4.03 1.59 -23.98
C THR A 130 4.00 1.86 -24.59
N GLY A 131 4.11 1.94 -24.83
CA GLY A 131 3.94 2.11 -25.42
C GLY A 131 3.81 1.89 -25.74
N GLU A 132 3.72 1.52 -25.68
CA GLU A 132 3.52 1.25 -25.78
C GLU A 132 3.21 1.33 -25.69
N GLY A 133 3.16 1.40 -25.63
CA GLY A 133 2.78 1.52 -25.53
C GLY A 133 2.70 1.60 -25.48
#